data_70eb8b550bef795982283a596e8bd449
#
_entry.id   70eb8b550bef795982283a596e8bd449
#
_cell.length_a   1.000
_cell.length_b   1.000
_cell.length_c   1.000
_cell.angle_alpha   90.00
_cell.angle_beta   90.00
_cell.angle_gamma   90.00
#
_symmetry.space_group_name_H-M   'P 1'
#
loop_
_entity.id
_entity.type
_entity.pdbx_description
1 polymer ?
#
loop_
_entity_poly.entity_id
_entity_poly.type
_entity_poly.pdbx_seq_one_letter_code
_entity_poly.pdbx_strand_id
1 'polypeptide(L)'
;DARRVEQANWQQPSLMPWAERIAMAAREHEGPVLVVAHSFGCLAAVQALTALGSPIAATLLVAPADPDRFGIDPTWLQSALPGVHRMVISNNDPWLSPARAHALARAWKVSPLSLGNAGHINVAAGFGAWPRGDVLLGKLLARLIDQSAAGVSLLPADSQSVNTPLPNQFARQGIAL
;
A
#
# COMPACT_ATOMS: atom_id res chain seq x y z
N ASP A 1 -9.82 -12.56 -1.88
CA ASP A 1 -10.24 -12.09 -3.20
C ASP A 1 -9.21 -11.11 -3.77
N ALA A 2 -8.96 -11.14 -5.07
CA ALA A 2 -8.03 -10.25 -5.76
C ALA A 2 -8.77 -9.45 -6.83
N ARG A 3 -8.53 -8.14 -6.86
CA ARG A 3 -9.13 -7.20 -7.81
C ARG A 3 -8.03 -6.39 -8.49
N ARG A 4 -8.10 -6.23 -9.81
CA ARG A 4 -7.26 -5.29 -10.55
C ARG A 4 -7.86 -3.89 -10.46
N VAL A 5 -7.02 -2.92 -10.12
CA VAL A 5 -7.40 -1.49 -10.16
C VAL A 5 -7.19 -0.98 -11.58
N GLU A 6 -8.27 -0.70 -12.29
CA GLU A 6 -8.20 -0.17 -13.64
C GLU A 6 -7.87 1.33 -13.65
N GLN A 7 -6.99 1.73 -14.59
CA GLN A 7 -6.57 3.11 -14.77
C GLN A 7 -7.17 3.69 -16.06
N ALA A 8 -7.39 5.01 -16.08
CA ALA A 8 -7.99 5.67 -17.24
C ALA A 8 -7.11 5.60 -18.49
N ASN A 9 -5.79 5.71 -18.30
CA ASN A 9 -4.82 5.64 -19.38
C ASN A 9 -3.53 4.99 -18.88
N TRP A 10 -3.21 3.80 -19.40
CA TRP A 10 -2.01 3.07 -19.05
C TRP A 10 -0.74 3.60 -19.74
N GLN A 11 -0.90 4.32 -20.86
CA GLN A 11 0.22 4.85 -21.63
C GLN A 11 0.67 6.24 -21.16
N GLN A 12 -0.20 6.95 -20.46
CA GLN A 12 0.06 8.26 -19.89
C GLN A 12 -0.27 8.25 -18.38
N PRO A 13 0.58 7.61 -17.57
CA PRO A 13 0.34 7.52 -16.15
C PRO A 13 0.41 8.90 -15.49
N SER A 14 -0.51 9.18 -14.58
CA SER A 14 -0.59 10.40 -13.81
C SER A 14 -0.72 10.06 -12.31
N LEU A 15 0.12 10.69 -11.48
CA LEU A 15 0.29 10.29 -10.08
C LEU A 15 -1.01 10.39 -9.29
N MET A 16 -1.62 11.57 -9.25
CA MET A 16 -2.84 11.77 -8.44
C MET A 16 -4.03 10.97 -8.94
N PRO A 17 -4.41 10.97 -10.23
CA PRO A 17 -5.52 10.16 -10.72
C PRO A 17 -5.36 8.66 -10.46
N TRP A 18 -4.13 8.13 -10.57
CA TRP A 18 -3.88 6.72 -10.28
C TRP A 18 -3.94 6.43 -8.78
N ALA A 19 -3.40 7.32 -7.94
CA ALA A 19 -3.45 7.20 -6.48
C ALA A 19 -4.88 7.26 -5.96
N GLU A 20 -5.71 8.16 -6.49
CA GLU A 20 -7.13 8.31 -6.13
C GLU A 20 -7.92 7.03 -6.43
N ARG A 21 -7.68 6.41 -7.60
CA ARG A 21 -8.33 5.14 -7.95
C ARG A 21 -7.91 4.00 -7.03
N ILE A 22 -6.63 3.92 -6.67
CA ILE A 22 -6.14 2.94 -5.70
C ILE A 22 -6.78 3.18 -4.33
N ALA A 23 -6.80 4.43 -3.86
CA ALA A 23 -7.39 4.80 -2.58
C ALA A 23 -8.89 4.50 -2.52
N MET A 24 -9.63 4.80 -3.60
CA MET A 24 -11.04 4.49 -3.71
C MET A 24 -11.29 2.98 -3.66
N ALA A 25 -10.56 2.20 -4.46
CA ALA A 25 -10.67 0.74 -4.46
C ALA A 25 -10.35 0.13 -3.09
N ALA A 26 -9.39 0.71 -2.35
CA ALA A 26 -9.06 0.25 -1.00
C ALA A 26 -10.15 0.58 0.02
N ARG A 27 -10.83 1.73 -0.10
CA ARG A 27 -11.93 2.13 0.80
C ARG A 27 -13.24 1.35 0.55
N GLU A 28 -13.41 0.80 -0.65
CA GLU A 28 -14.56 -0.05 -0.99
C GLU A 28 -14.47 -1.45 -0.38
N HIS A 29 -13.33 -1.81 0.22
CA HIS A 29 -13.11 -3.13 0.80
C HIS A 29 -13.20 -3.09 2.33
N GLU A 30 -13.95 -4.04 2.90
CA GLU A 30 -14.01 -4.25 4.35
C GLU A 30 -12.81 -5.10 4.79
N GLY A 31 -12.06 -4.62 5.77
CA GLY A 31 -10.90 -5.29 6.32
C GLY A 31 -9.55 -4.85 5.73
N PRO A 32 -8.45 -5.53 6.10
CA PRO A 32 -7.10 -5.13 5.70
C PRO A 32 -6.86 -5.32 4.21
N VAL A 33 -6.40 -4.27 3.54
CA VAL A 33 -6.08 -4.26 2.11
C VAL A 33 -4.58 -4.43 1.91
N LEU A 34 -4.21 -5.38 1.03
CA LEU A 34 -2.86 -5.51 0.50
C LEU A 34 -2.85 -5.11 -0.97
N VAL A 35 -1.94 -4.20 -1.33
CA VAL A 35 -1.76 -3.74 -2.72
C VAL A 35 -0.49 -4.35 -3.31
N VAL A 36 -0.61 -4.99 -4.47
CA VAL A 36 0.53 -5.38 -5.32
C VAL A 36 0.64 -4.34 -6.44
N ALA A 37 1.77 -3.68 -6.52
CA ALA A 37 1.99 -2.63 -7.50
C ALA A 37 3.29 -2.87 -8.28
N HIS A 38 3.30 -2.49 -9.56
CA HIS A 38 4.45 -2.58 -10.45
C HIS A 38 4.75 -1.23 -11.09
N SER A 39 6.02 -0.92 -11.26
CA SER A 39 6.50 0.26 -11.98
C SER A 39 5.90 1.57 -11.46
N PHE A 40 5.26 2.38 -12.31
CA PHE A 40 4.58 3.62 -11.91
C PHE A 40 3.46 3.39 -10.89
N GLY A 41 2.82 2.22 -10.92
CA GLY A 41 1.83 1.83 -9.92
C GLY A 41 2.38 1.83 -8.50
N CYS A 42 3.70 1.61 -8.30
CA CYS A 42 4.34 1.72 -6.99
C CYS A 42 4.30 3.16 -6.46
N LEU A 43 4.59 4.15 -7.32
CA LEU A 43 4.53 5.57 -6.95
C LEU A 43 3.10 5.97 -6.56
N ALA A 44 2.13 5.53 -7.36
CA ALA A 44 0.72 5.79 -7.12
C ALA A 44 0.21 5.12 -5.82
N ALA A 45 0.66 3.89 -5.53
CA ALA A 45 0.31 3.20 -4.28
C ALA A 45 0.91 3.89 -3.05
N VAL A 46 2.16 4.36 -3.15
CA VAL A 46 2.80 5.16 -2.09
C VAL A 46 2.04 6.46 -1.88
N GLN A 47 1.68 7.17 -2.93
CA GLN A 47 0.90 8.41 -2.86
C GLN A 47 -0.49 8.17 -2.23
N ALA A 48 -1.18 7.10 -2.63
CA ALA A 48 -2.46 6.72 -2.05
C ALA A 48 -2.37 6.48 -0.54
N LEU A 49 -1.30 5.81 -0.11
CA LEU A 49 -1.09 5.47 1.29
C LEU A 49 -0.69 6.69 2.13
N THR A 50 0.24 7.53 1.64
CA THR A 50 0.83 8.61 2.43
C THR A 50 0.04 9.92 2.37
N ALA A 51 -0.37 10.35 1.19
CA ALA A 51 -1.06 11.64 1.01
C ALA A 51 -2.58 11.54 1.09
N LEU A 52 -3.16 10.41 0.66
CA LEU A 52 -4.62 10.23 0.67
C LEU A 52 -5.14 9.43 1.88
N GLY A 53 -4.25 9.00 2.78
CA GLY A 53 -4.63 8.26 3.99
C GLY A 53 -5.47 7.01 3.68
N SER A 54 -5.10 6.28 2.62
CA SER A 54 -5.82 5.09 2.20
C SER A 54 -5.66 3.95 3.22
N PRO A 55 -6.69 3.10 3.47
CA PRO A 55 -6.64 2.00 4.43
C PRO A 55 -5.83 0.79 3.89
N ILE A 56 -4.70 1.05 3.25
CA ILE A 56 -3.78 0.02 2.76
C ILE A 56 -2.89 -0.43 3.92
N ALA A 57 -3.05 -1.67 4.35
CA ALA A 57 -2.31 -2.25 5.46
C ALA A 57 -0.95 -2.83 5.04
N ALA A 58 -0.83 -3.26 3.78
CA ALA A 58 0.41 -3.83 3.26
C ALA A 58 0.61 -3.51 1.77
N THR A 59 1.89 -3.46 1.32
CA THR A 59 2.21 -3.35 -0.11
C THR A 59 3.35 -4.28 -0.53
N LEU A 60 3.22 -4.86 -1.72
CA LEU A 60 4.31 -5.47 -2.48
C LEU A 60 4.62 -4.56 -3.67
N LEU A 61 5.71 -3.79 -3.57
CA LEU A 61 6.15 -2.82 -4.56
C LEU A 61 7.20 -3.47 -5.46
N VAL A 62 6.88 -3.71 -6.72
CA VAL A 62 7.74 -4.45 -7.66
C VAL A 62 8.31 -3.52 -8.73
N ALA A 63 9.62 -3.46 -8.85
CA ALA A 63 10.33 -2.64 -9.85
C ALA A 63 9.77 -1.22 -9.95
N PRO A 64 9.82 -0.40 -8.90
CA PRO A 64 9.26 0.95 -8.93
C PRO A 64 9.82 1.78 -10.08
N ALA A 65 9.00 2.67 -10.63
CA ALA A 65 9.48 3.66 -11.59
C ALA A 65 10.34 4.74 -10.92
N ASP A 66 11.23 5.38 -11.69
CA ASP A 66 11.95 6.56 -11.23
C ASP A 66 11.03 7.79 -11.29
N PRO A 67 10.73 8.47 -10.17
CA PRO A 67 9.87 9.66 -10.16
C PRO A 67 10.34 10.76 -11.13
N ASP A 68 11.65 10.95 -11.26
CA ASP A 68 12.23 12.02 -12.10
C ASP A 68 11.85 11.84 -13.57
N ARG A 69 11.66 10.62 -14.04
CA ARG A 69 11.24 10.33 -15.44
C ARG A 69 9.81 10.80 -15.75
N PHE A 70 9.02 11.05 -14.72
CA PHE A 70 7.63 11.49 -14.82
C PHE A 70 7.43 12.93 -14.33
N GLY A 71 8.53 13.65 -14.07
CA GLY A 71 8.46 15.03 -13.56
C GLY A 71 7.81 15.12 -12.18
N ILE A 72 7.86 14.04 -11.39
CA ILE A 72 7.32 14.00 -10.04
C ILE A 72 8.39 14.50 -9.08
N ASP A 73 8.07 15.55 -8.32
CA ASP A 73 8.95 16.02 -7.24
C ASP A 73 9.15 14.88 -6.22
N PRO A 74 10.37 14.39 -6.05
CA PRO A 74 10.64 13.30 -5.12
C PRO A 74 10.25 13.63 -3.68
N THR A 75 10.12 14.90 -3.30
CA THR A 75 9.68 15.30 -1.95
C THR A 75 8.27 14.81 -1.62
N TRP A 76 7.40 14.66 -2.62
CA TRP A 76 6.04 14.14 -2.45
C TRP A 76 6.01 12.66 -2.03
N LEU A 77 7.10 11.95 -2.26
CA LEU A 77 7.23 10.53 -2.00
C LEU A 77 8.23 10.23 -0.85
N GLN A 78 8.65 11.24 -0.08
CA GLN A 78 9.64 11.08 1.00
C GLN A 78 9.00 10.81 2.36
N SER A 79 8.03 9.92 2.42
CA SER A 79 7.37 9.55 3.67
C SER A 79 7.56 8.07 3.98
N ALA A 80 7.87 7.78 5.25
CA ALA A 80 7.86 6.40 5.73
C ALA A 80 6.46 5.81 5.56
N LEU A 81 6.38 4.60 5.01
CA LEU A 81 5.11 3.92 4.83
C LEU A 81 4.64 3.31 6.15
N PRO A 82 3.38 3.57 6.58
CA PRO A 82 2.79 2.91 7.73
C PRO A 82 2.27 1.52 7.34
N GLY A 83 2.65 0.47 8.08
CA GLY A 83 2.18 -0.89 7.82
C GLY A 83 3.28 -1.86 7.39
N VAL A 84 2.90 -2.93 6.70
CA VAL A 84 3.81 -4.01 6.28
C VAL A 84 4.13 -3.90 4.80
N HIS A 85 5.36 -3.60 4.47
CA HIS A 85 5.75 -3.34 3.10
C HIS A 85 6.97 -4.16 2.66
N ARG A 86 6.99 -4.54 1.39
CA ARG A 86 8.12 -5.16 0.73
C ARG A 86 8.35 -4.50 -0.61
N MET A 87 9.59 -4.16 -0.92
CA MET A 87 10.01 -3.70 -2.23
C MET A 87 10.85 -4.76 -2.92
N VAL A 88 10.62 -5.00 -4.19
CA VAL A 88 11.41 -5.92 -5.03
C VAL A 88 12.09 -5.11 -6.11
N ILE A 89 13.41 -5.25 -6.23
CA ILE A 89 14.24 -4.49 -7.17
C ILE A 89 15.08 -5.41 -8.06
N SER A 90 15.57 -4.86 -9.15
CA SER A 90 16.51 -5.51 -10.06
C SER A 90 17.78 -4.69 -10.20
N ASN A 91 18.93 -5.37 -10.37
CA ASN A 91 20.22 -4.70 -10.51
C ASN A 91 20.45 -4.10 -11.90
N ASN A 92 19.71 -4.55 -12.90
CA ASN A 92 19.80 -4.11 -14.28
C ASN A 92 18.47 -3.58 -14.82
N ASP A 93 17.63 -3.00 -13.95
CA ASP A 93 16.39 -2.35 -14.38
C ASP A 93 16.72 -1.12 -15.24
N PRO A 94 16.23 -1.05 -16.51
CA PRO A 94 16.53 0.08 -17.38
C PRO A 94 15.79 1.36 -17.00
N TRP A 95 14.79 1.27 -16.11
CA TRP A 95 13.93 2.38 -15.72
C TRP A 95 14.28 2.98 -14.36
N LEU A 96 14.95 2.22 -13.48
CA LEU A 96 15.36 2.68 -12.15
C LEU A 96 16.72 2.07 -11.78
N SER A 97 17.74 2.88 -11.65
CA SER A 97 19.06 2.38 -11.22
C SER A 97 19.01 1.80 -9.80
N PRO A 98 19.89 0.83 -9.45
CA PRO A 98 19.96 0.27 -8.11
C PRO A 98 20.15 1.33 -7.01
N ALA A 99 20.99 2.34 -7.26
CA ALA A 99 21.23 3.43 -6.32
C ALA A 99 19.94 4.23 -6.03
N ARG A 100 19.16 4.54 -7.07
CA ARG A 100 17.85 5.22 -6.95
C ARG A 100 16.82 4.34 -6.27
N ALA A 101 16.78 3.05 -6.59
CA ALA A 101 15.91 2.08 -5.94
C ALA A 101 16.18 2.02 -4.43
N HIS A 102 17.44 1.96 -4.03
CA HIS A 102 17.82 2.00 -2.60
C HIS A 102 17.51 3.36 -1.94
N ALA A 103 17.58 4.48 -2.68
CA ALA A 103 17.19 5.78 -2.17
C ALA A 103 15.69 5.83 -1.85
N LEU A 104 14.84 5.35 -2.77
CA LEU A 104 13.39 5.22 -2.53
C LEU A 104 13.10 4.28 -1.35
N ALA A 105 13.76 3.13 -1.30
CA ALA A 105 13.58 2.19 -0.19
C ALA A 105 13.88 2.81 1.18
N ARG A 106 14.94 3.64 1.27
CA ARG A 106 15.27 4.39 2.50
C ARG A 106 14.20 5.43 2.84
N ALA A 107 13.75 6.20 1.85
CA ALA A 107 12.72 7.22 2.05
C ALA A 107 11.41 6.59 2.57
N TRP A 108 11.02 5.46 2.00
CA TRP A 108 9.82 4.73 2.38
C TRP A 108 9.98 3.84 3.63
N LYS A 109 11.20 3.71 4.16
CA LYS A 109 11.59 2.79 5.25
C LYS A 109 11.20 1.34 4.95
N VAL A 110 11.34 0.92 3.70
CA VAL A 110 11.03 -0.44 3.24
C VAL A 110 12.32 -1.18 2.92
N SER A 111 12.43 -2.44 3.38
CA SER A 111 13.58 -3.27 3.04
C SER A 111 13.48 -3.79 1.61
N PRO A 112 14.41 -3.44 0.70
CA PRO A 112 14.41 -3.94 -0.65
C PRO A 112 14.93 -5.38 -0.72
N LEU A 113 14.34 -6.18 -1.62
CA LEU A 113 14.80 -7.51 -2.03
C LEU A 113 15.27 -7.44 -3.47
N SER A 114 16.54 -7.68 -3.74
CA SER A 114 17.05 -7.79 -5.11
C SER A 114 16.80 -9.17 -5.68
N LEU A 115 16.33 -9.21 -6.94
CA LEU A 115 16.25 -10.42 -7.75
C LEU A 115 17.50 -10.65 -8.62
N GLY A 116 18.58 -9.87 -8.42
CA GLY A 116 19.72 -9.87 -9.31
C GLY A 116 19.41 -9.15 -10.62
N ASN A 117 19.90 -9.65 -11.75
CA ASN A 117 19.67 -9.07 -13.07
C ASN A 117 18.33 -9.56 -13.67
N ALA A 118 17.24 -8.95 -13.26
CA ALA A 118 15.87 -9.37 -13.59
C ALA A 118 15.14 -8.37 -14.53
N GLY A 119 15.88 -7.43 -15.14
CA GLY A 119 15.29 -6.39 -15.99
C GLY A 119 14.24 -5.57 -15.21
N HIS A 120 13.16 -5.15 -15.87
CA HIS A 120 12.06 -4.43 -15.24
C HIS A 120 11.00 -5.35 -14.60
N ILE A 121 11.32 -6.62 -14.38
CA ILE A 121 10.43 -7.63 -13.77
C ILE A 121 9.04 -7.62 -14.45
N ASN A 122 9.02 -7.62 -15.77
CA ASN A 122 7.82 -7.60 -16.60
C ASN A 122 7.89 -8.65 -17.71
N VAL A 123 6.86 -8.76 -18.53
CA VAL A 123 6.79 -9.70 -19.64
C VAL A 123 7.97 -9.54 -20.62
N ALA A 124 8.38 -8.31 -20.92
CA ALA A 124 9.52 -8.04 -21.82
C ALA A 124 10.87 -8.53 -21.23
N ALA A 125 10.96 -8.64 -19.90
CA ALA A 125 12.11 -9.21 -19.19
C ALA A 125 11.98 -10.74 -18.94
N GLY A 126 11.01 -11.39 -19.58
CA GLY A 126 10.79 -12.84 -19.47
C GLY A 126 9.91 -13.28 -18.29
N PHE A 127 9.24 -12.34 -17.61
CA PHE A 127 8.33 -12.68 -16.51
C PHE A 127 6.92 -12.97 -17.07
N GLY A 128 6.36 -14.10 -16.64
CA GLY A 128 4.97 -14.51 -16.82
C GLY A 128 4.37 -14.86 -15.47
N ALA A 129 3.92 -16.11 -15.30
CA ALA A 129 3.61 -16.65 -13.98
C ALA A 129 4.85 -16.49 -13.08
N TRP A 130 4.66 -15.95 -11.88
CA TRP A 130 5.78 -15.62 -11.00
C TRP A 130 5.66 -16.29 -9.62
N PRO A 131 5.96 -17.60 -9.48
CA PRO A 131 5.81 -18.34 -8.23
C PRO A 131 6.57 -17.73 -7.04
N ARG A 132 7.73 -17.10 -7.32
CA ARG A 132 8.49 -16.41 -6.28
C ARG A 132 7.74 -15.16 -5.76
N GLY A 133 6.98 -14.51 -6.61
CA GLY A 133 6.08 -13.40 -6.23
C GLY A 133 4.97 -13.87 -5.31
N ASP A 134 4.37 -15.04 -5.61
CA ASP A 134 3.33 -15.64 -4.78
C ASP A 134 3.87 -15.98 -3.38
N VAL A 135 5.11 -16.50 -3.28
CA VAL A 135 5.76 -16.74 -1.99
C VAL A 135 5.99 -15.42 -1.22
N LEU A 136 6.40 -14.35 -1.90
CA LEU A 136 6.59 -13.05 -1.26
C LEU A 136 5.26 -12.46 -0.76
N LEU A 137 4.21 -12.59 -1.55
CA LEU A 137 2.86 -12.19 -1.19
C LEU A 137 2.36 -12.97 0.03
N GLY A 138 2.54 -14.29 0.06
CA GLY A 138 2.17 -15.14 1.19
C GLY A 138 2.88 -14.72 2.49
N LYS A 139 4.18 -14.40 2.41
CA LYS A 139 4.95 -13.90 3.57
C LYS A 139 4.46 -12.54 4.07
N LEU A 140 4.03 -11.65 3.17
CA LEU A 140 3.43 -10.36 3.54
C LEU A 140 2.09 -10.55 4.23
N LEU A 141 1.24 -11.42 3.69
CA LEU A 141 -0.05 -11.75 4.29
C LEU A 141 0.10 -12.35 5.69
N ALA A 142 1.04 -13.28 5.88
CA ALA A 142 1.31 -13.86 7.20
C ALA A 142 1.70 -12.79 8.22
N ARG A 143 2.61 -11.88 7.85
CA ARG A 143 3.01 -10.76 8.73
C ARG A 143 1.85 -9.82 9.07
N LEU A 144 0.97 -9.54 8.11
CA LEU A 144 -0.19 -8.70 8.33
C LEU A 144 -1.16 -9.34 9.33
N ILE A 145 -1.37 -10.66 9.23
CA ILE A 145 -2.20 -11.43 10.16
C ILE A 145 -1.57 -11.42 11.57
N ASP A 146 -0.27 -11.67 11.67
CA ASP A 146 0.44 -11.68 12.96
C ASP A 146 0.35 -10.32 13.67
N GLN A 147 0.49 -9.21 12.93
CA GLN A 147 0.37 -7.86 13.49
C GLN A 147 -1.07 -7.56 13.95
N SER A 148 -2.07 -8.01 13.18
CA SER A 148 -3.47 -7.86 13.58
C SER A 148 -3.80 -8.64 14.84
N ALA A 149 -3.27 -9.86 14.97
CA ALA A 149 -3.44 -10.69 16.16
C ALA A 149 -2.74 -10.09 17.41
N ALA A 150 -1.53 -9.53 17.23
CA ALA A 150 -0.80 -8.87 18.29
C ALA A 150 -1.48 -7.57 18.77
N GLY A 151 -2.10 -6.81 17.86
CA GLY A 151 -2.88 -5.61 18.18
C GLY A 151 -4.14 -5.90 19.00
N VAL A 152 -4.79 -7.02 18.75
CA VAL A 152 -5.97 -7.47 19.52
C VAL A 152 -5.56 -7.93 20.94
N SER A 153 -4.33 -8.45 21.11
CA SER A 153 -3.83 -8.93 22.43
C SER A 153 -3.45 -7.80 23.39
N LEU A 154 -3.34 -6.54 22.93
CA LEU A 154 -2.95 -5.38 23.74
C LEU A 154 -4.14 -4.55 24.26
N LEU A 155 -5.37 -4.97 24.02
CA LEU A 155 -6.51 -4.38 24.73
C LEU A 155 -6.55 -4.97 26.14
N PRO A 156 -6.49 -4.14 27.21
CA PRO A 156 -6.57 -4.65 28.57
C PRO A 156 -7.91 -5.35 28.78
N ALA A 157 -7.85 -6.54 29.36
CA ALA A 157 -9.02 -7.34 29.76
C ALA A 157 -9.71 -6.77 31.01
N ASP A 158 -9.94 -5.45 31.07
CA ASP A 158 -10.62 -4.80 32.16
C ASP A 158 -11.57 -3.72 31.66
N SER A 159 -12.76 -4.13 31.27
CA SER A 159 -13.97 -3.35 31.45
C SER A 159 -15.23 -4.24 31.47
N GLN A 160 -15.23 -5.24 32.32
CA GLN A 160 -16.50 -5.78 32.80
C GLN A 160 -16.84 -5.08 34.09
N SER A 161 -18.06 -4.56 34.15
CA SER A 161 -18.77 -3.95 35.26
C SER A 161 -18.62 -2.43 35.42
N VAL A 162 -19.46 -1.67 34.77
CA VAL A 162 -20.37 -0.75 35.50
C VAL A 162 -21.69 -0.69 34.72
N ASN A 163 -22.62 -1.51 35.16
CA ASN A 163 -24.03 -1.41 34.83
C ASN A 163 -24.62 -0.32 35.71
N THR A 164 -24.69 0.92 35.21
CA THR A 164 -25.44 1.99 35.87
C THR A 164 -26.53 2.43 34.93
N PRO A 165 -27.82 2.27 35.24
CA PRO A 165 -28.89 2.76 34.39
C PRO A 165 -28.93 4.28 34.44
N LEU A 166 -28.88 4.91 33.26
CA LEU A 166 -29.09 6.34 33.08
C LEU A 166 -30.58 6.66 33.36
N PRO A 167 -30.89 7.74 34.08
CA PRO A 167 -32.27 8.16 34.32
C PRO A 167 -32.85 8.75 33.04
N ASN A 168 -34.06 8.30 32.76
CA ASN A 168 -34.94 8.72 31.69
C ASN A 168 -35.41 10.15 31.94
N GLN A 169 -34.83 11.16 31.29
CA GLN A 169 -35.42 12.48 31.14
C GLN A 169 -34.92 13.15 29.85
N PHE A 170 -35.77 13.30 28.93
CA PHE A 170 -36.13 14.42 28.03
C PHE A 170 -36.88 13.86 26.81
N ALA A 171 -38.18 13.66 27.09
CA ALA A 171 -39.17 13.74 26.04
C ALA A 171 -39.49 15.21 25.76
N ARG A 172 -39.78 15.49 24.48
CA ARG A 172 -40.39 16.72 23.92
C ARG A 172 -39.43 17.88 23.63
N GLN A 173 -39.17 18.12 22.37
CA GLN A 173 -39.79 19.20 21.58
C GLN A 173 -39.30 19.10 20.13
N GLY A 174 -40.27 18.99 19.23
CA GLY A 174 -40.08 19.15 17.83
C GLY A 174 -39.87 20.59 17.44
N ILE A 175 -39.22 20.81 16.28
CA ILE A 175 -39.48 21.90 15.34
C ILE A 175 -38.98 21.42 13.98
N ALA A 176 -39.90 21.50 12.99
CA ALA A 176 -39.64 21.38 11.58
C ALA A 176 -38.94 22.66 11.06
N LEU A 177 -38.07 22.48 10.10
CA LEU A 177 -37.99 23.15 8.79
C LEU A 177 -36.83 22.53 8.01
#